data_132efcf84df2bb90c5be5f033fe2b7de
#
_entry.id   132efcf84df2bb90c5be5f033fe2b7de
#
_cell.length_a   1.000
_cell.length_b   1.000
_cell.length_c   1.000
_cell.angle_alpha   90.00
_cell.angle_beta   90.00
_cell.angle_gamma   90.00
#
_symmetry.space_group_name_H-M   'P 1'
#
loop_
_entity.id
_entity.type
_entity.pdbx_description
1 polymer ?
#
loop_
_entity_poly.entity_id
_entity_poly.type
_entity_poly.pdbx_seq_one_letter_code
_entity_poly.pdbx_strand_id
1 'polypeptide(L)'
;MIARKGGFPMYIPESVLELMDRLENAGFECHCVGGCVRDHLMGIAPHDYDCCTAATPEEMQKIFRDRQLVLAGVKHGTVGVVTEGGVVEITTFRTEGGYADSRHPDWVHFVRNLREDLARRDFTVNAMAYSPGGGFRTPSAAGRI
;
A
#
# COMPACT_ATOMS: atom_id res chain seq x y z
N MET A 1 1.95 4.42 -21.39
CA MET A 1 2.57 3.74 -20.24
C MET A 1 3.94 4.30 -19.97
N ILE A 2 4.21 4.60 -18.74
CA ILE A 2 5.48 5.21 -18.34
C ILE A 2 6.55 4.15 -18.16
N ALA A 3 7.75 4.42 -18.66
CA ALA A 3 8.88 3.52 -18.47
C ALA A 3 9.22 3.40 -17.00
N ARG A 4 9.57 2.21 -16.57
CA ARG A 4 9.94 1.92 -15.19
C ARG A 4 11.44 1.79 -15.06
N LYS A 5 11.95 2.14 -13.91
CA LYS A 5 13.36 1.95 -13.62
C LYS A 5 13.53 0.65 -12.85
N GLY A 6 14.61 -0.06 -13.15
CA GLY A 6 15.00 -1.24 -12.41
C GLY A 6 14.09 -2.42 -12.63
N GLY A 7 14.65 -3.56 -12.96
CA GLY A 7 13.96 -4.82 -13.03
C GLY A 7 12.73 -4.86 -13.90
N PHE A 8 11.91 -5.86 -13.69
CA PHE A 8 10.66 -6.02 -14.40
C PHE A 8 9.61 -5.13 -13.77
N PRO A 9 8.97 -4.25 -14.54
CA PRO A 9 7.92 -3.44 -13.98
C PRO A 9 6.72 -4.29 -13.62
N MET A 10 6.11 -4.00 -12.49
CA MET A 10 4.87 -4.63 -12.12
C MET A 10 3.73 -3.94 -12.85
N TYR A 11 2.81 -4.72 -13.44
CA TYR A 11 1.62 -4.16 -14.02
C TYR A 11 0.68 -3.67 -12.92
N ILE A 12 0.22 -2.45 -13.03
CA ILE A 12 -0.76 -1.87 -12.11
C ILE A 12 -1.91 -1.33 -12.93
N PRO A 13 -3.16 -1.77 -12.68
CA PRO A 13 -4.30 -1.27 -13.43
C PRO A 13 -4.46 0.24 -13.32
N GLU A 14 -5.03 0.86 -14.35
CA GLU A 14 -5.25 2.30 -14.37
C GLU A 14 -6.03 2.79 -13.16
N SER A 15 -7.03 2.03 -12.72
CA SER A 15 -7.84 2.41 -11.57
C SER A 15 -7.01 2.51 -10.29
N VAL A 16 -5.99 1.67 -10.15
CA VAL A 16 -5.10 1.72 -9.00
C VAL A 16 -4.05 2.81 -9.17
N LEU A 17 -3.48 2.92 -10.38
CA LEU A 17 -2.49 3.96 -10.67
C LEU A 17 -3.04 5.36 -10.41
N GLU A 18 -4.28 5.60 -10.77
CA GLU A 18 -4.90 6.90 -10.53
C GLU A 18 -4.89 7.26 -9.04
N LEU A 19 -5.24 6.30 -8.19
CA LEU A 19 -5.25 6.53 -6.77
C LEU A 19 -3.85 6.80 -6.23
N MET A 20 -2.88 6.01 -6.70
CA MET A 20 -1.49 6.19 -6.29
C MET A 20 -0.96 7.56 -6.72
N ASP A 21 -1.29 7.96 -7.94
CA ASP A 21 -0.86 9.27 -8.46
C ASP A 21 -1.48 10.41 -7.66
N ARG A 22 -2.74 10.28 -7.27
CA ARG A 22 -3.39 11.33 -6.48
C ARG A 22 -2.71 11.51 -5.12
N LEU A 23 -2.30 10.41 -4.50
CA LEU A 23 -1.57 10.48 -3.24
C LEU A 23 -0.19 11.08 -3.43
N GLU A 24 0.54 10.65 -4.45
CA GLU A 24 1.86 11.19 -4.75
C GLU A 24 1.79 12.68 -5.07
N ASN A 25 0.80 13.09 -5.85
CA ASN A 25 0.64 14.49 -6.20
C ASN A 25 0.27 15.34 -5.00
N ALA A 26 -0.32 14.75 -3.98
CA ALA A 26 -0.62 15.44 -2.73
C ALA A 26 0.56 15.45 -1.75
N GLY A 27 1.70 14.85 -2.14
CA GLY A 27 2.90 14.83 -1.33
C GLY A 27 3.07 13.61 -0.46
N PHE A 28 2.28 12.55 -0.68
CA PHE A 28 2.35 11.34 0.13
C PHE A 28 2.77 10.16 -0.74
N GLU A 29 3.90 9.54 -0.41
CA GLU A 29 4.30 8.37 -1.15
C GLU A 29 3.29 7.25 -0.99
N CYS A 30 3.18 6.41 -2.02
CA CYS A 30 2.25 5.29 -2.06
C CYS A 30 2.88 4.12 -2.78
N HIS A 31 2.72 2.94 -2.23
CA HIS A 31 3.30 1.70 -2.78
C HIS A 31 2.27 0.60 -2.78
N CYS A 32 2.35 -0.30 -3.76
CA CYS A 32 1.63 -1.57 -3.70
C CYS A 32 2.34 -2.49 -2.72
N VAL A 33 1.59 -3.25 -1.94
CA VAL A 33 2.15 -4.17 -0.95
C VAL A 33 1.35 -5.46 -0.92
N GLY A 34 1.93 -6.47 -0.27
CA GLY A 34 1.21 -7.70 0.04
C GLY A 34 1.04 -8.63 -1.13
N GLY A 35 -0.14 -9.23 -1.20
CA GLY A 35 -0.40 -10.30 -2.15
C GLY A 35 -0.19 -9.95 -3.60
N CYS A 36 -0.49 -8.72 -4.00
CA CYS A 36 -0.32 -8.34 -5.41
C CYS A 36 1.16 -8.32 -5.81
N VAL A 37 2.03 -7.89 -4.91
CA VAL A 37 3.47 -7.92 -5.19
C VAL A 37 3.96 -9.36 -5.24
N ARG A 38 3.54 -10.18 -4.27
CA ARG A 38 3.89 -11.60 -4.26
C ARG A 38 3.42 -12.29 -5.54
N ASP A 39 2.18 -12.08 -5.94
CA ASP A 39 1.63 -12.72 -7.12
C ASP A 39 2.39 -12.32 -8.37
N HIS A 40 2.70 -11.04 -8.49
CA HIS A 40 3.49 -10.57 -9.63
C HIS A 40 4.85 -11.28 -9.69
N LEU A 41 5.53 -11.39 -8.56
CA LEU A 41 6.84 -12.03 -8.53
C LEU A 41 6.77 -13.53 -8.83
N MET A 42 5.62 -14.13 -8.58
CA MET A 42 5.39 -15.53 -8.89
C MET A 42 4.82 -15.76 -10.29
N GLY A 43 4.66 -14.70 -11.06
CA GLY A 43 4.11 -14.80 -12.41
C GLY A 43 2.60 -14.98 -12.45
N ILE A 44 1.92 -14.67 -11.36
CA ILE A 44 0.46 -14.80 -11.25
C ILE A 44 -0.16 -13.41 -11.36
N ALA A 45 -1.21 -13.30 -12.15
CA ALA A 45 -1.92 -12.02 -12.27
C ALA A 45 -2.66 -11.73 -10.95
N PRO A 46 -2.39 -10.60 -10.28
CA PRO A 46 -3.07 -10.28 -9.04
C PRO A 46 -4.55 -10.02 -9.26
N HIS A 47 -5.36 -10.42 -8.28
CA HIS A 47 -6.79 -10.16 -8.28
C HIS A 47 -7.11 -8.88 -7.52
N ASP A 48 -6.44 -8.66 -6.40
CA ASP A 48 -6.68 -7.53 -5.54
C ASP A 48 -5.39 -6.73 -5.38
N TYR A 49 -5.52 -5.42 -5.24
CA TYR A 49 -4.38 -4.55 -5.03
C TYR A 49 -4.54 -3.83 -3.71
N ASP A 50 -3.55 -3.98 -2.85
CA ASP A 50 -3.46 -3.27 -1.59
C ASP A 50 -2.31 -2.30 -1.66
N CYS A 51 -2.50 -1.13 -1.08
CA CYS A 51 -1.47 -0.08 -1.07
C CYS A 51 -1.19 0.37 0.35
N CYS A 52 -0.02 0.95 0.54
CA CYS A 52 0.30 1.65 1.77
C CYS A 52 0.81 3.04 1.41
N THR A 53 0.63 3.98 2.32
CA THR A 53 0.93 5.38 2.04
C THR A 53 1.31 6.13 3.30
N ALA A 54 1.99 7.26 3.12
CA ALA A 54 2.29 8.16 4.23
C ALA A 54 1.08 8.97 4.68
N ALA A 55 0.03 9.03 3.87
CA ALA A 55 -1.17 9.80 4.22
C ALA A 55 -1.93 9.11 5.36
N THR A 56 -2.41 9.90 6.31
CA THR A 56 -3.28 9.38 7.37
C THR A 56 -4.67 9.12 6.81
N PRO A 57 -5.50 8.34 7.53
CA PRO A 57 -6.88 8.13 7.06
C PRO A 57 -7.65 9.43 6.84
N GLU A 58 -7.43 10.43 7.67
CA GLU A 58 -8.09 11.73 7.49
C GLU A 58 -7.61 12.42 6.23
N GLU A 59 -6.31 12.37 5.97
CA GLU A 59 -5.75 12.94 4.75
C GLU A 59 -6.27 12.21 3.52
N MET A 60 -6.38 10.89 3.60
CA MET A 60 -6.93 10.11 2.49
C MET A 60 -8.39 10.46 2.21
N GLN A 61 -9.19 10.66 3.26
CA GLN A 61 -10.59 11.02 3.07
C GLN A 61 -10.73 12.36 2.39
N LYS A 62 -9.82 13.29 2.63
CA LYS A 62 -9.82 14.57 1.93
C LYS A 62 -9.42 14.43 0.48
N ILE A 63 -8.38 13.63 0.23
CA ILE A 63 -7.86 13.43 -1.13
C ILE A 63 -8.89 12.74 -2.01
N PHE A 64 -9.63 11.79 -1.45
CA PHE A 64 -10.60 10.98 -2.19
C PHE A 64 -12.05 11.35 -1.89
N ARG A 65 -12.30 12.60 -1.49
CA ARG A 65 -13.65 13.03 -1.10
C ARG A 65 -14.67 12.93 -2.23
N ASP A 66 -14.21 12.86 -3.47
CA ASP A 66 -15.06 12.70 -4.64
C ASP A 66 -15.34 11.24 -4.98
N ARG A 67 -14.90 10.32 -4.14
CA ARG A 67 -15.04 8.90 -4.35
C ARG A 67 -15.90 8.26 -3.28
N GLN A 68 -16.46 7.11 -3.60
CA GLN A 68 -17.12 6.29 -2.59
C GLN A 68 -16.05 5.57 -1.78
N LEU A 69 -16.15 5.66 -0.47
CA LEU A 69 -15.14 5.11 0.43
C LEU A 69 -15.75 4.05 1.33
N VAL A 70 -14.92 3.08 1.71
CA VAL A 70 -15.25 2.07 2.71
C VAL A 70 -14.39 2.36 3.94
N LEU A 71 -15.03 2.69 5.04
CA LEU A 71 -14.33 3.17 6.24
C LEU A 71 -14.33 2.17 7.39
N ALA A 72 -14.72 0.93 7.14
CA ALA A 72 -14.78 -0.09 8.18
C ALA A 72 -13.42 -0.34 8.87
N GLY A 73 -12.33 -0.19 8.14
CA GLY A 73 -10.99 -0.42 8.68
C GLY A 73 -10.26 0.85 9.12
N VAL A 74 -10.96 1.97 9.20
CA VAL A 74 -10.30 3.27 9.39
C VAL A 74 -9.57 3.37 10.73
N LYS A 75 -10.05 2.70 11.76
CA LYS A 75 -9.37 2.74 13.05
C LYS A 75 -8.02 2.03 13.03
N HIS A 76 -7.80 1.16 12.08
CA HIS A 76 -6.50 0.51 11.88
C HIS A 76 -5.72 1.17 10.75
N GLY A 77 -6.21 2.27 10.22
CA GLY A 77 -5.50 3.04 9.21
C GLY A 77 -5.86 2.72 7.77
N THR A 78 -6.86 1.87 7.54
CA THR A 78 -7.22 1.46 6.17
C THR A 78 -8.43 2.23 5.67
N VAL A 79 -8.32 2.76 4.45
CA VAL A 79 -9.43 3.37 3.73
C VAL A 79 -9.60 2.58 2.43
N GLY A 80 -10.80 2.08 2.19
CA GLY A 80 -11.12 1.43 0.92
C GLY A 80 -11.65 2.48 -0.05
N VAL A 81 -11.13 2.48 -1.27
CA VAL A 81 -11.61 3.37 -2.32
C VAL A 81 -12.27 2.53 -3.39
N VAL A 82 -13.54 2.80 -3.66
CA VAL A 82 -14.29 2.03 -4.67
C VAL A 82 -13.89 2.50 -6.07
N THR A 83 -13.51 1.55 -6.91
CA THR A 83 -13.14 1.81 -8.29
C THR A 83 -13.93 0.88 -9.21
N GLU A 84 -13.81 1.08 -10.50
CA GLU A 84 -14.45 0.20 -11.48
C GLU A 84 -13.96 -1.24 -11.36
N GLY A 85 -12.71 -1.41 -10.95
CA GLY A 85 -12.11 -2.74 -10.79
C GLY A 85 -12.31 -3.35 -9.41
N GLY A 86 -13.06 -2.68 -8.54
CA GLY A 86 -13.29 -3.15 -7.18
C GLY A 86 -12.74 -2.19 -6.14
N VAL A 87 -12.76 -2.62 -4.90
CA VAL A 87 -12.28 -1.79 -3.79
C VAL A 87 -10.77 -1.94 -3.68
N VAL A 88 -10.07 -0.81 -3.65
CA VAL A 88 -8.62 -0.77 -3.41
C VAL A 88 -8.43 -0.34 -1.97
N GLU A 89 -7.75 -1.17 -1.18
CA GLU A 89 -7.49 -0.86 0.22
C GLU A 89 -6.15 -0.15 0.35
N ILE A 90 -6.19 1.02 0.96
CA ILE A 90 -4.98 1.83 1.16
C ILE A 90 -4.81 2.04 2.66
N THR A 91 -3.67 1.62 3.18
CA THR A 91 -3.40 1.66 4.61
C THR A 91 -2.26 2.63 4.90
N THR A 92 -2.45 3.48 5.90
CA THR A 92 -1.39 4.37 6.35
C THR A 92 -0.22 3.55 6.88
N PHE A 93 1.01 3.97 6.60
CA PHE A 93 2.21 3.37 7.18
C PHE A 93 2.03 3.29 8.69
N ARG A 94 2.28 2.12 9.26
CA ARG A 94 2.00 1.93 10.68
C ARG A 94 2.92 0.90 11.33
N THR A 95 3.09 1.06 12.64
CA THR A 95 3.54 0.00 13.51
C THR A 95 2.32 -0.50 14.28
N GLU A 96 2.38 -1.71 14.78
CA GLU A 96 1.22 -2.31 15.43
C GLU A 96 1.63 -3.35 16.45
N GLY A 97 0.68 -3.72 17.33
CA GLY A 97 0.91 -4.73 18.34
C GLY A 97 -0.36 -5.16 19.05
N GLY A 98 -0.22 -6.00 20.08
CA GLY A 98 -1.33 -6.39 20.91
C GLY A 98 -2.33 -7.29 20.19
N TYR A 99 -1.88 -8.38 19.60
CA TYR A 99 -2.77 -9.27 18.82
C TYR A 99 -3.53 -10.22 19.73
N ALA A 100 -4.53 -9.73 20.42
CA ALA A 100 -5.32 -10.57 21.30
C ALA A 100 -6.14 -11.60 20.51
N ASP A 101 -6.63 -11.24 19.34
CA ASP A 101 -7.41 -12.16 18.51
C ASP A 101 -6.58 -12.83 17.41
N SER A 102 -5.28 -12.64 17.42
CA SER A 102 -4.32 -13.20 16.46
C SER A 102 -4.51 -12.74 15.03
N ARG A 103 -5.46 -11.88 14.76
CA ARG A 103 -5.77 -11.41 13.40
C ARG A 103 -5.66 -9.91 13.23
N HIS A 104 -6.13 -9.18 14.22
CA HIS A 104 -6.15 -7.72 14.16
C HIS A 104 -5.30 -7.16 15.30
N PRO A 105 -4.52 -6.11 15.06
CA PRO A 105 -3.76 -5.49 16.14
C PRO A 105 -4.70 -4.80 17.12
N ASP A 106 -4.33 -4.82 18.40
CA ASP A 106 -5.07 -4.06 19.39
C ASP A 106 -4.84 -2.57 19.26
N TRP A 107 -3.66 -2.18 18.74
CA TRP A 107 -3.33 -0.78 18.53
C TRP A 107 -2.46 -0.64 17.28
N VAL A 108 -2.52 0.56 16.70
CA VAL A 108 -1.64 0.95 15.60
C VAL A 108 -1.10 2.36 15.90
N HIS A 109 0.13 2.60 15.45
CA HIS A 109 0.72 3.93 15.44
C HIS A 109 1.10 4.27 14.01
N PHE A 110 0.62 5.39 13.52
CA PHE A 110 0.94 5.81 12.16
C PHE A 110 2.34 6.38 12.11
N VAL A 111 3.05 6.04 11.04
CA VAL A 111 4.40 6.53 10.80
C VAL A 111 4.45 7.10 9.39
N ARG A 112 5.52 7.80 9.07
CA ARG A 112 5.61 8.48 7.77
C ARG A 112 6.58 7.82 6.81
N ASN A 113 7.20 6.72 7.19
CA ASN A 113 8.17 6.08 6.29
C ASN A 113 7.82 4.62 6.04
N LEU A 114 8.05 4.20 4.82
CA LEU A 114 7.75 2.86 4.35
C LEU A 114 8.55 1.81 5.12
N ARG A 115 9.79 2.12 5.47
CA ARG A 115 10.67 1.16 6.10
C ARG A 115 10.10 0.62 7.41
N GLU A 116 9.56 1.49 8.24
CA GLU A 116 8.97 1.07 9.50
C GLU A 116 7.72 0.21 9.27
N ASP A 117 6.94 0.54 8.25
CA ASP A 117 5.77 -0.27 7.92
C ASP A 117 6.18 -1.66 7.47
N LEU A 118 7.16 -1.76 6.59
CA LEU A 118 7.61 -3.06 6.09
C LEU A 118 8.30 -3.88 7.18
N ALA A 119 9.01 -3.22 8.08
CA ALA A 119 9.77 -3.92 9.12
C ALA A 119 8.89 -4.69 10.09
N ARG A 120 7.63 -4.30 10.26
CA ARG A 120 6.69 -5.01 11.14
C ARG A 120 6.13 -6.28 10.51
N ARG A 121 6.33 -6.46 9.22
CA ARG A 121 5.78 -7.61 8.50
C ARG A 121 6.73 -8.78 8.61
N ASP A 122 6.19 -9.99 8.42
CA ASP A 122 7.01 -11.18 8.39
C ASP A 122 8.08 -11.04 7.32
N PHE A 123 9.23 -11.64 7.58
CA PHE A 123 10.36 -11.58 6.67
C PHE A 123 10.11 -12.49 5.46
N THR A 124 9.23 -12.05 4.59
CA THR A 124 8.81 -12.80 3.41
C THR A 124 8.53 -11.80 2.30
N VAL A 125 8.02 -12.32 1.17
CA VAL A 125 7.56 -11.47 0.07
C VAL A 125 6.46 -10.49 0.51
N ASN A 126 5.78 -10.78 1.62
CA ASN A 126 4.76 -9.87 2.13
C ASN A 126 5.35 -8.56 2.69
N ALA A 127 6.65 -8.55 2.95
CA ALA A 127 7.35 -7.35 3.39
C ALA A 127 7.96 -6.57 2.23
N MET A 128 7.45 -6.78 1.03
CA MET A 128 7.94 -6.09 -0.16
C MET A 128 6.89 -5.09 -0.65
N ALA A 129 7.38 -3.97 -1.16
CA ALA A 129 6.53 -2.93 -1.71
C ALA A 129 6.98 -2.58 -3.11
N TYR A 130 6.08 -2.09 -3.94
CA TYR A 130 6.40 -1.65 -5.29
C TYR A 130 5.69 -0.34 -5.60
N SER A 131 6.41 0.58 -6.20
CA SER A 131 5.79 1.77 -6.79
C SER A 131 6.43 2.03 -8.16
N PRO A 132 5.68 2.65 -9.08
CA PRO A 132 6.21 2.92 -10.42
C PRO A 132 7.51 3.73 -10.42
N GLY A 133 7.62 4.70 -9.50
CA GLY A 133 8.79 5.55 -9.44
C GLY A 133 9.92 4.97 -8.62
N GLY A 134 9.61 4.13 -7.63
CA GLY A 134 10.60 3.63 -6.69
C GLY A 134 11.04 2.20 -6.90
N GLY A 135 10.31 1.42 -7.71
CA GLY A 135 10.61 0.00 -7.91
C GLY A 135 10.27 -0.83 -6.68
N PHE A 136 10.90 -1.98 -6.59
CA PHE A 136 10.69 -2.89 -5.46
C PHE A 136 11.55 -2.47 -4.26
N ARG A 137 10.96 -2.54 -3.08
CA ARG A 137 11.60 -2.14 -1.83
C ARG A 137 11.42 -3.21 -0.78
N THR A 138 12.44 -3.39 0.08
CA THR A 138 12.39 -4.31 1.21
C THR A 138 12.75 -3.55 2.48
N PRO A 139 12.36 -4.08 3.66
CA PRO A 139 12.69 -3.39 4.91
C PRO A 139 14.18 -3.40 5.24
N SER A 140 14.87 -4.46 4.86
CA SER A 140 16.25 -4.66 5.30
C SER A 140 17.23 -3.75 4.61
N ALA A 141 16.98 -3.41 3.38
CA ALA A 141 17.97 -2.70 2.60
C ALA A 141 17.69 -1.24 2.58
N ALA A 142 17.10 -0.61 3.38
CA ALA A 142 16.92 0.80 3.17
C ALA A 142 16.80 1.11 1.68
N GLY A 143 16.75 0.10 0.88
CA GLY A 143 16.86 0.25 -0.53
C GLY A 143 16.02 -0.73 -1.31
N ARG A 144 16.31 -0.74 -2.60
CA ARG A 144 15.59 -1.57 -3.54
C ARG A 144 16.20 -2.94 -3.66
N ILE A 145 15.39 -3.80 -4.14
CA ILE A 145 15.88 -5.09 -4.59
C ILE A 145 16.53 -4.87 -5.95
#